data_e1ca0313e486a3983f12ae745e01c957
#
_entry.id   e1ca0313e486a3983f12ae745e01c957
#
_cell.length_a   1.000
_cell.length_b   1.000
_cell.length_c   1.000
_cell.angle_alpha   90.00
_cell.angle_beta   90.00
_cell.angle_gamma   90.00
#
_symmetry.space_group_name_H-M   'P 1'
#
loop_
_entity.id
_entity.type
_entity.pdbx_description
1 polymer ?
#
loop_
_entity_poly.entity_id
_entity_poly.type
_entity_poly.pdbx_seq_one_letter_code
_entity_poly.pdbx_strand_id
1 'polypeptide(L)'
;SVVWDQFCQDRLAVLGLGLVVLLFLGAIAAPLLANDKPLLLVEQGRWSSPALHGLFRPPTGQELVLDRLFDLTLCWSLTALALGLPLAGLLRLVGLARPRRRRLMGLGGLLLALAWAVPFVSHNAPLDKSDYRGRVAALRAAGEGWAVFATVPYDPIEQLADVGPLSPPSRRHLMGTDSVSRDVLARMVYGARVSLSVGFVGVAIYVLIGVLLGAIAAYYGGWVDVVLS
;
A
#
# COMPACT_ATOMS: atom_id res chain seq x y z
N SER A 1 24.41 2.38 16.47
CA SER A 1 25.60 2.47 15.58
C SER A 1 25.92 3.95 15.39
N VAL A 2 27.22 4.32 15.27
CA VAL A 2 27.66 5.73 15.19
C VAL A 2 26.91 6.49 14.07
N VAL A 3 26.71 5.87 12.93
CA VAL A 3 25.99 6.46 11.77
C VAL A 3 24.53 6.77 12.11
N TRP A 4 23.84 5.86 12.80
CA TRP A 4 22.44 6.08 13.19
C TRP A 4 22.30 7.17 14.24
N ASP A 5 23.23 7.23 15.20
CA ASP A 5 23.22 8.25 16.24
C ASP A 5 23.50 9.64 15.66
N GLN A 6 24.39 9.76 14.67
CA GLN A 6 24.64 11.00 13.93
C GLN A 6 23.42 11.42 13.10
N PHE A 7 22.76 10.46 12.40
CA PHE A 7 21.54 10.73 11.63
C PHE A 7 20.42 11.26 12.52
N CYS A 8 20.22 10.66 13.71
CA CYS A 8 19.18 11.07 14.66
C CYS A 8 19.43 12.46 15.28
N GLN A 9 20.65 12.99 15.21
CA GLN A 9 20.97 14.35 15.69
C GLN A 9 20.53 15.42 14.70
N ASP A 10 20.42 15.09 13.41
CA ASP A 10 19.92 16.02 12.39
C ASP A 10 18.39 15.97 12.32
N ARG A 11 17.76 17.02 12.86
CA ARG A 11 16.29 17.15 12.90
C ARG A 11 15.66 17.16 11.50
N LEU A 12 16.33 17.74 10.50
CA LEU A 12 15.82 17.79 9.13
C LEU A 12 15.86 16.41 8.48
N ALA A 13 16.93 15.63 8.72
CA ALA A 13 17.03 14.26 8.22
C ALA A 13 15.95 13.35 8.84
N VAL A 14 15.69 13.48 10.15
CA VAL A 14 14.64 12.72 10.84
C VAL A 14 13.25 13.12 10.33
N LEU A 15 12.98 14.43 10.14
CA LEU A 15 11.71 14.90 9.56
C LEU A 15 11.53 14.40 8.12
N GLY A 16 12.59 14.46 7.30
CA GLY A 16 12.57 13.93 5.93
C GLY A 16 12.27 12.44 5.89
N LEU A 17 12.93 11.64 6.75
CA LEU A 17 12.65 10.21 6.87
C LEU A 17 11.20 9.96 7.33
N GLY A 18 10.73 10.72 8.32
CA GLY A 18 9.36 10.62 8.80
C GLY A 18 8.33 10.89 7.71
N LEU A 19 8.56 11.91 6.87
CA LEU A 19 7.71 12.23 5.73
C LEU A 19 7.71 11.11 4.70
N VAL A 20 8.88 10.58 4.34
CA VAL A 20 8.99 9.46 3.40
C VAL A 20 8.25 8.23 3.92
N VAL A 21 8.45 7.87 5.20
CA VAL A 21 7.74 6.76 5.84
C VAL A 21 6.22 6.98 5.81
N LEU A 22 5.75 8.20 6.12
CA LEU A 22 4.33 8.55 6.08
C LEU A 22 3.74 8.38 4.67
N LEU A 23 4.45 8.84 3.64
CA LEU A 23 4.03 8.69 2.25
C LEU A 23 3.97 7.22 1.83
N PHE A 24 4.97 6.40 2.22
CA PHE A 24 4.93 4.95 1.95
C PHE A 24 3.76 4.26 2.68
N LEU A 25 3.50 4.61 3.93
CA LEU A 25 2.35 4.08 4.67
C LEU A 25 1.03 4.46 4.00
N GLY A 26 0.90 5.71 3.52
CA GLY A 26 -0.25 6.15 2.74
C GLY A 26 -0.41 5.38 1.43
N ALA A 27 0.68 5.17 0.70
CA ALA A 27 0.69 4.39 -0.54
C ALA A 27 0.33 2.91 -0.31
N ILE A 28 0.83 2.29 0.75
CA ILE A 28 0.48 0.93 1.15
C ILE A 28 -1.01 0.86 1.52
N ALA A 29 -1.51 1.84 2.28
CA ALA A 29 -2.89 1.90 2.72
C ALA A 29 -3.88 2.40 1.64
N ALA A 30 -3.44 2.65 0.40
CA ALA A 30 -4.29 3.21 -0.66
C ALA A 30 -5.64 2.47 -0.84
N PRO A 31 -5.73 1.11 -0.85
CA PRO A 31 -7.00 0.41 -0.97
C PRO A 31 -7.95 0.59 0.22
N LEU A 32 -7.43 1.01 1.36
CA LEU A 32 -8.23 1.34 2.55
C LEU A 32 -8.66 2.81 2.55
N LEU A 33 -7.93 3.67 1.85
CA LEU A 33 -8.20 5.11 1.74
C LEU A 33 -9.13 5.43 0.57
N ALA A 34 -8.96 4.78 -0.57
CA ALA A 34 -9.73 4.98 -1.79
C ALA A 34 -10.14 3.63 -2.38
N ASN A 35 -11.44 3.33 -2.39
CA ASN A 35 -12.00 2.08 -2.89
C ASN A 35 -13.50 2.24 -3.16
N ASP A 36 -13.99 1.74 -4.28
CA ASP A 36 -15.41 1.69 -4.64
C ASP A 36 -16.19 0.64 -3.83
N LYS A 37 -15.49 -0.35 -3.27
CA LYS A 37 -16.07 -1.44 -2.47
C LYS A 37 -16.13 -1.06 -1.00
N PRO A 38 -17.22 -1.44 -0.30
CA PRO A 38 -17.32 -1.18 1.13
C PRO A 38 -16.28 -2.00 1.92
N LEU A 39 -15.64 -1.34 2.90
CA LEU A 39 -14.76 -1.99 3.86
C LEU A 39 -15.54 -2.95 4.75
N LEU A 40 -16.79 -2.60 5.04
CA LEU A 40 -17.72 -3.42 5.82
C LEU A 40 -19.10 -3.28 5.22
N LEU A 41 -19.76 -4.40 4.95
CA LEU A 41 -21.14 -4.49 4.49
C LEU A 41 -21.91 -5.41 5.41
N VAL A 42 -23.02 -4.91 5.94
CA VAL A 42 -23.99 -5.67 6.72
C VAL A 42 -25.29 -5.72 5.93
N GLU A 43 -25.69 -6.92 5.55
CA GLU A 43 -26.90 -7.20 4.78
C GLU A 43 -27.67 -8.32 5.46
N GLN A 44 -28.91 -8.07 5.88
CA GLN A 44 -29.75 -9.05 6.56
C GLN A 44 -29.06 -9.75 7.76
N GLY A 45 -28.26 -9.00 8.54
CA GLY A 45 -27.50 -9.53 9.67
C GLY A 45 -26.23 -10.31 9.31
N ARG A 46 -25.90 -10.47 8.02
CA ARG A 46 -24.63 -11.07 7.57
C ARG A 46 -23.57 -10.02 7.37
N TRP A 47 -22.41 -10.27 7.93
CA TRP A 47 -21.24 -9.40 7.81
C TRP A 47 -20.35 -9.86 6.68
N SER A 48 -19.98 -8.95 5.79
CA SER A 48 -19.03 -9.20 4.71
C SER A 48 -18.11 -8.00 4.52
N SER A 49 -16.95 -8.23 3.94
CA SER A 49 -15.98 -7.18 3.60
C SER A 49 -15.55 -7.33 2.14
N PRO A 50 -16.30 -6.77 1.19
CA PRO A 50 -15.97 -6.86 -0.23
C PRO A 50 -14.61 -6.24 -0.57
N ALA A 51 -14.24 -5.11 0.06
CA ALA A 51 -12.95 -4.48 -0.15
C ALA A 51 -11.77 -5.38 0.28
N LEU A 52 -11.85 -6.00 1.46
CA LEU A 52 -10.80 -6.93 1.91
C LEU A 52 -10.76 -8.19 1.05
N HIS A 53 -11.91 -8.71 0.64
CA HIS A 53 -11.96 -9.87 -0.25
C HIS A 53 -11.32 -9.56 -1.61
N GLY A 54 -11.55 -8.36 -2.16
CA GLY A 54 -10.90 -7.88 -3.38
C GLY A 54 -9.39 -7.71 -3.21
N LEU A 55 -8.95 -7.19 -2.05
CA LEU A 55 -7.54 -7.02 -1.72
C LEU A 55 -6.80 -8.37 -1.66
N PHE A 56 -7.44 -9.41 -1.10
CA PHE A 56 -6.86 -10.77 -1.00
C PHE A 56 -6.93 -11.57 -2.31
N ARG A 57 -7.73 -11.15 -3.27
CA ARG A 57 -7.89 -11.78 -4.58
C ARG A 57 -7.90 -10.70 -5.66
N PRO A 58 -6.73 -10.13 -5.98
CA PRO A 58 -6.65 -9.06 -6.95
C PRO A 58 -7.17 -9.52 -8.33
N PRO A 59 -7.97 -8.69 -9.00
CA PRO A 59 -8.49 -9.01 -10.32
C PRO A 59 -7.37 -9.01 -11.37
N THR A 60 -7.55 -9.81 -12.41
CA THR A 60 -6.58 -9.94 -13.51
C THR A 60 -6.60 -8.75 -14.46
N GLY A 61 -5.43 -8.35 -14.91
CA GLY A 61 -5.22 -7.69 -16.23
C GLY A 61 -5.21 -6.17 -16.24
N GLN A 62 -5.56 -5.49 -15.15
CA GLN A 62 -5.56 -4.02 -15.10
C GLN A 62 -4.59 -3.40 -14.08
N GLU A 63 -4.03 -4.21 -13.20
CA GLU A 63 -3.09 -3.75 -12.18
C GLU A 63 -1.65 -3.87 -12.66
N LEU A 64 -0.87 -2.81 -12.44
CA LEU A 64 0.57 -2.84 -12.59
C LEU A 64 1.16 -3.82 -11.55
N VAL A 65 2.24 -4.50 -11.91
CA VAL A 65 3.01 -5.36 -10.98
C VAL A 65 3.34 -4.63 -9.68
N LEU A 66 3.51 -3.32 -9.78
CA LEU A 66 3.77 -2.42 -8.69
C LEU A 66 2.60 -2.34 -7.69
N ASP A 67 1.38 -2.19 -8.17
CA ASP A 67 0.18 -2.15 -7.31
C ASP A 67 0.02 -3.46 -6.55
N ARG A 68 0.27 -4.59 -7.22
CA ARG A 68 0.29 -5.91 -6.58
C ARG A 68 1.32 -6.02 -5.46
N LEU A 69 2.51 -5.44 -5.61
CA LEU A 69 3.53 -5.42 -4.56
C LEU A 69 3.09 -4.60 -3.34
N PHE A 70 2.45 -3.45 -3.54
CA PHE A 70 1.90 -2.65 -2.46
C PHE A 70 0.76 -3.38 -1.74
N ASP A 71 -0.15 -4.01 -2.49
CA ASP A 71 -1.26 -4.76 -1.91
C ASP A 71 -0.79 -6.02 -1.17
N LEU A 72 0.21 -6.72 -1.70
CA LEU A 72 0.89 -7.82 -1.00
C LEU A 72 1.50 -7.34 0.32
N THR A 73 2.16 -6.17 0.30
CA THR A 73 2.75 -5.57 1.50
C THR A 73 1.68 -5.19 2.51
N LEU A 74 0.54 -4.66 2.07
CA LEU A 74 -0.60 -4.37 2.94
C LEU A 74 -1.18 -5.65 3.56
N CYS A 75 -1.46 -6.68 2.76
CA CYS A 75 -1.98 -7.96 3.23
C CYS A 75 -1.04 -8.62 4.25
N TRP A 76 0.26 -8.63 3.93
CA TRP A 76 1.28 -9.15 4.83
C TRP A 76 1.34 -8.34 6.13
N SER A 77 1.33 -7.01 6.08
CA SER A 77 1.42 -6.16 7.27
C SER A 77 0.18 -6.29 8.16
N LEU A 78 -1.02 -6.33 7.60
CA LEU A 78 -2.26 -6.53 8.35
C LEU A 78 -2.30 -7.91 9.04
N THR A 79 -1.95 -8.96 8.31
CA THR A 79 -1.93 -10.31 8.87
C THR A 79 -0.78 -10.51 9.86
N ALA A 80 0.39 -9.93 9.61
CA ALA A 80 1.52 -9.94 10.55
C ALA A 80 1.19 -9.20 11.84
N LEU A 81 0.45 -8.10 11.77
CA LEU A 81 -0.01 -7.36 12.95
C LEU A 81 -1.07 -8.19 13.73
N ALA A 82 -2.06 -8.73 13.01
CA ALA A 82 -3.17 -9.49 13.61
C ALA A 82 -2.71 -10.79 14.30
N LEU A 83 -1.75 -11.50 13.70
CA LEU A 83 -1.22 -12.75 14.25
C LEU A 83 0.02 -12.55 15.10
N GLY A 84 0.88 -11.61 14.74
CA GLY A 84 2.17 -11.37 15.39
C GLY A 84 2.04 -10.77 16.78
N LEU A 85 1.08 -9.87 17.01
CA LEU A 85 0.86 -9.27 18.33
C LEU A 85 0.42 -10.32 19.37
N PRO A 86 -0.64 -11.13 19.14
CA PRO A 86 -1.04 -12.16 20.10
C PRO A 86 0.04 -13.24 20.25
N LEU A 87 0.72 -13.62 19.18
CA LEU A 87 1.82 -14.57 19.22
C LEU A 87 2.98 -14.04 20.06
N ALA A 88 3.35 -12.77 19.89
CA ALA A 88 4.40 -12.13 20.69
C ALA A 88 4.03 -12.08 22.20
N GLY A 89 2.75 -11.84 22.50
CA GLY A 89 2.19 -11.90 23.87
C GLY A 89 2.30 -13.32 24.43
N LEU A 90 1.84 -14.31 23.69
CA LEU A 90 1.90 -15.72 24.10
C LEU A 90 3.34 -16.19 24.36
N LEU A 91 4.27 -15.89 23.44
CA LEU A 91 5.69 -16.24 23.59
C LEU A 91 6.36 -15.52 24.78
N ARG A 92 5.83 -14.36 25.20
CA ARG A 92 6.27 -13.69 26.43
C ARG A 92 5.76 -14.42 27.68
N LEU A 93 4.50 -14.83 27.68
CA LEU A 93 3.87 -15.59 28.77
C LEU A 93 4.53 -16.95 28.99
N VAL A 94 4.93 -17.62 27.91
CA VAL A 94 5.69 -18.90 27.95
C VAL A 94 7.14 -18.72 28.44
N GLY A 95 7.59 -17.47 28.64
CA GLY A 95 8.94 -17.21 29.19
C GLY A 95 10.08 -17.43 28.19
N LEU A 96 9.82 -17.44 26.88
CA LEU A 96 10.86 -17.63 25.88
C LEU A 96 11.88 -16.49 25.91
N ALA A 97 13.17 -16.84 25.93
CA ALA A 97 14.27 -15.88 25.86
C ALA A 97 14.16 -14.98 24.61
N ARG A 98 14.47 -13.68 24.76
CA ARG A 98 14.38 -12.65 23.71
C ARG A 98 14.98 -13.08 22.36
N PRO A 99 16.19 -13.72 22.26
CA PRO A 99 16.78 -14.09 20.98
C PRO A 99 15.98 -15.19 20.26
N ARG A 100 15.49 -16.20 20.99
CA ARG A 100 14.64 -17.28 20.41
C ARG A 100 13.30 -16.74 19.93
N ARG A 101 12.68 -15.85 20.69
CA ARG A 101 11.43 -15.18 20.32
C ARG A 101 11.59 -14.38 19.04
N ARG A 102 12.68 -13.57 18.91
CA ARG A 102 12.96 -12.81 17.69
C ARG A 102 13.15 -13.71 16.46
N ARG A 103 13.86 -14.83 16.61
CA ARG A 103 14.05 -15.79 15.50
C ARG A 103 12.73 -16.42 15.09
N LEU A 104 11.89 -16.86 16.03
CA LEU A 104 10.57 -17.45 15.73
C LEU A 104 9.64 -16.45 15.06
N MET A 105 9.60 -15.21 15.52
CA MET A 105 8.81 -14.15 14.89
C MET A 105 9.33 -13.81 13.49
N GLY A 106 10.64 -13.77 13.28
CA GLY A 106 11.25 -13.54 11.97
C GLY A 106 10.92 -14.66 10.98
N LEU A 107 11.06 -15.92 11.40
CA LEU A 107 10.67 -17.09 10.59
C LEU A 107 9.17 -17.10 10.29
N GLY A 108 8.34 -16.81 11.29
CA GLY A 108 6.89 -16.71 11.10
C GLY A 108 6.51 -15.60 10.10
N GLY A 109 7.14 -14.44 10.19
CA GLY A 109 6.96 -13.35 9.24
C GLY A 109 7.40 -13.71 7.82
N LEU A 110 8.53 -14.42 7.66
CA LEU A 110 8.99 -14.91 6.37
C LEU A 110 8.04 -15.94 5.77
N LEU A 111 7.61 -16.92 6.56
CA LEU A 111 6.64 -17.94 6.11
C LEU A 111 5.31 -17.31 5.71
N LEU A 112 4.85 -16.30 6.45
CA LEU A 112 3.66 -15.54 6.12
C LEU A 112 3.83 -14.77 4.79
N ALA A 113 5.00 -14.16 4.56
CA ALA A 113 5.29 -13.48 3.29
C ALA A 113 5.28 -14.45 2.11
N LEU A 114 5.87 -15.63 2.26
CA LEU A 114 5.83 -16.69 1.23
C LEU A 114 4.40 -17.21 1.02
N ALA A 115 3.63 -17.40 2.10
CA ALA A 115 2.24 -17.84 2.01
C ALA A 115 1.35 -16.82 1.25
N TRP A 116 1.63 -15.53 1.36
CA TRP A 116 0.93 -14.50 0.59
C TRP A 116 1.45 -14.38 -0.85
N ALA A 117 2.73 -14.58 -1.10
CA ALA A 117 3.31 -14.49 -2.43
C ALA A 117 2.69 -15.50 -3.41
N VAL A 118 2.42 -16.74 -2.95
CA VAL A 118 1.85 -17.80 -3.79
C VAL A 118 0.47 -17.43 -4.38
N PRO A 119 -0.55 -17.05 -3.59
CA PRO A 119 -1.85 -16.67 -4.14
C PRO A 119 -1.78 -15.41 -5.01
N PHE A 120 -0.92 -14.45 -4.70
CA PHE A 120 -0.76 -13.23 -5.53
C PHE A 120 -0.19 -13.52 -6.93
N VAL A 121 0.64 -14.55 -7.07
CA VAL A 121 1.20 -14.96 -8.36
C VAL A 121 0.22 -15.86 -9.14
N SER A 122 -0.52 -16.72 -8.44
CA SER A 122 -1.30 -17.79 -9.07
C SER A 122 -2.80 -17.50 -9.22
N HIS A 123 -3.36 -16.53 -8.50
CA HIS A 123 -4.81 -16.27 -8.55
C HIS A 123 -5.16 -15.13 -9.50
N ASN A 124 -6.08 -15.46 -10.40
CA ASN A 124 -6.69 -14.55 -11.34
C ASN A 124 -8.20 -14.48 -11.01
N ALA A 125 -8.61 -13.53 -10.18
CA ALA A 125 -10.02 -13.34 -9.89
C ALA A 125 -10.70 -12.54 -11.02
N PRO A 126 -11.97 -12.85 -11.36
CA PRO A 126 -12.73 -12.03 -12.29
C PRO A 126 -12.94 -10.63 -11.70
N LEU A 127 -12.99 -9.63 -12.59
CA LEU A 127 -13.25 -8.24 -12.20
C LEU A 127 -14.67 -8.14 -11.62
N ASP A 128 -14.77 -7.71 -10.36
CA ASP A 128 -16.05 -7.44 -9.72
C ASP A 128 -16.51 -6.01 -10.10
N LYS A 129 -17.52 -5.93 -10.97
CA LYS A 129 -18.13 -4.68 -11.46
C LYS A 129 -19.44 -4.33 -10.74
N SER A 130 -19.68 -4.87 -9.56
CA SER A 130 -20.90 -4.62 -8.80
C SER A 130 -20.99 -3.16 -8.35
N ASP A 131 -22.12 -2.51 -8.59
CA ASP A 131 -22.41 -1.18 -8.03
C ASP A 131 -22.76 -1.31 -6.54
N TYR A 132 -21.73 -1.30 -5.70
CA TYR A 132 -21.92 -1.37 -4.25
C TYR A 132 -22.58 -0.11 -3.67
N ARG A 133 -22.40 1.06 -4.27
CA ARG A 133 -23.00 2.31 -3.76
C ARG A 133 -24.51 2.30 -4.00
N GLY A 134 -24.95 1.95 -5.20
CA GLY A 134 -26.38 1.80 -5.50
C GLY A 134 -27.02 0.70 -4.66
N ARG A 135 -26.36 -0.45 -4.51
CA ARG A 135 -26.84 -1.55 -3.65
C ARG A 135 -27.00 -1.13 -2.19
N VAL A 136 -26.02 -0.44 -1.62
CA VAL A 136 -26.07 0.04 -0.23
C VAL A 136 -27.17 1.11 -0.04
N ALA A 137 -27.37 1.99 -1.04
CA ALA A 137 -28.46 2.96 -1.01
C ALA A 137 -29.83 2.26 -0.97
N ALA A 138 -30.04 1.22 -1.78
CA ALA A 138 -31.26 0.41 -1.76
C ALA A 138 -31.45 -0.33 -0.43
N LEU A 139 -30.39 -0.96 0.11
CA LEU A 139 -30.45 -1.65 1.41
C LEU A 139 -30.79 -0.70 2.57
N ARG A 140 -30.25 0.52 2.56
CA ARG A 140 -30.56 1.54 3.56
C ARG A 140 -32.03 2.00 3.45
N ALA A 141 -32.54 2.18 2.23
CA ALA A 141 -33.92 2.57 2.00
C ALA A 141 -34.91 1.48 2.47
N ALA A 142 -34.53 0.21 2.31
CA ALA A 142 -35.31 -0.94 2.79
C ALA A 142 -35.17 -1.20 4.30
N GLY A 143 -34.21 -0.56 4.98
CA GLY A 143 -33.92 -0.84 6.40
C GLY A 143 -33.23 -2.21 6.64
N GLU A 144 -32.70 -2.85 5.58
CA GLU A 144 -32.16 -4.22 5.61
C GLU A 144 -30.66 -4.28 5.80
N GLY A 145 -29.95 -3.13 5.77
CA GLY A 145 -28.51 -3.14 5.92
C GLY A 145 -27.84 -1.76 5.89
N TRP A 146 -26.55 -1.77 6.12
CA TRP A 146 -25.68 -0.60 6.07
C TRP A 146 -24.26 -0.99 5.65
N ALA A 147 -23.48 -0.01 5.23
CA ALA A 147 -22.09 -0.24 4.88
C ALA A 147 -21.18 0.93 5.29
N VAL A 148 -19.91 0.62 5.51
CA VAL A 148 -18.82 1.57 5.72
C VAL A 148 -17.91 1.51 4.51
N PHE A 149 -17.78 2.62 3.81
CA PHE A 149 -16.85 2.78 2.69
C PHE A 149 -15.51 3.34 3.15
N ALA A 150 -14.52 3.30 2.28
CA ALA A 150 -13.27 4.03 2.42
C ALA A 150 -13.54 5.54 2.51
N THR A 151 -12.52 6.32 2.92
CA THR A 151 -12.61 7.79 3.00
C THR A 151 -12.96 8.41 1.65
N VAL A 152 -12.43 7.84 0.56
CA VAL A 152 -12.76 8.16 -0.82
C VAL A 152 -13.47 6.94 -1.42
N PRO A 153 -14.82 6.95 -1.58
CA PRO A 153 -15.57 5.77 -2.01
C PRO A 153 -15.56 5.58 -3.52
N TYR A 154 -14.41 5.78 -4.15
CA TYR A 154 -14.20 5.72 -5.60
C TYR A 154 -12.94 4.94 -5.94
N ASP A 155 -13.00 4.17 -7.03
CA ASP A 155 -11.83 3.51 -7.63
C ASP A 155 -11.06 4.49 -8.53
N PRO A 156 -9.71 4.44 -8.61
CA PRO A 156 -8.90 5.37 -9.42
C PRO A 156 -9.16 5.28 -10.91
N ILE A 157 -9.71 4.17 -11.40
CA ILE A 157 -10.03 3.95 -12.82
C ILE A 157 -11.53 4.02 -13.13
N GLU A 158 -12.38 4.10 -12.11
CA GLU A 158 -13.84 4.17 -12.26
C GLU A 158 -14.26 5.47 -12.95
N GLN A 159 -15.05 5.34 -14.02
CA GLN A 159 -15.70 6.46 -14.68
C GLN A 159 -17.08 6.68 -14.07
N LEU A 160 -17.32 7.87 -13.55
CA LEU A 160 -18.55 8.23 -12.86
C LEU A 160 -19.60 8.67 -13.89
N ALA A 161 -20.73 7.96 -13.92
CA ALA A 161 -21.82 8.27 -14.84
C ALA A 161 -22.69 9.45 -14.38
N ASP A 162 -22.68 9.74 -13.08
CA ASP A 162 -23.49 10.76 -12.43
C ASP A 162 -22.83 12.14 -12.37
N VAL A 163 -21.55 12.22 -12.75
CA VAL A 163 -20.75 13.45 -12.69
C VAL A 163 -20.06 13.70 -14.03
N GLY A 164 -20.17 14.91 -14.54
CA GLY A 164 -19.52 15.29 -15.80
C GLY A 164 -17.99 15.36 -15.72
N PRO A 165 -17.30 15.37 -16.86
CA PRO A 165 -15.86 15.59 -16.91
C PRO A 165 -15.50 16.98 -16.40
N LEU A 166 -14.31 17.11 -15.80
CA LEU A 166 -13.76 18.37 -15.26
C LEU A 166 -14.70 19.08 -14.25
N SER A 167 -15.51 18.29 -13.52
CA SER A 167 -16.36 18.87 -12.48
C SER A 167 -15.55 19.43 -11.34
N PRO A 168 -15.95 20.61 -10.81
CA PRO A 168 -15.20 21.29 -9.75
C PRO A 168 -15.22 20.52 -8.43
N PRO A 169 -14.31 20.83 -7.49
CA PRO A 169 -14.30 20.27 -6.15
C PRO A 169 -15.64 20.39 -5.45
N SER A 170 -16.08 19.33 -4.80
CA SER A 170 -17.34 19.23 -4.10
C SER A 170 -17.20 18.36 -2.84
N ARG A 171 -18.26 18.31 -2.01
CA ARG A 171 -18.26 17.41 -0.83
C ARG A 171 -18.15 15.93 -1.18
N ARG A 172 -18.57 15.53 -2.39
CA ARG A 172 -18.47 14.14 -2.88
C ARG A 172 -17.14 13.89 -3.55
N HIS A 173 -16.62 14.87 -4.28
CA HIS A 173 -15.37 14.82 -5.04
C HIS A 173 -14.47 15.95 -4.55
N LEU A 174 -13.68 15.69 -3.51
CA LEU A 174 -12.89 16.74 -2.82
C LEU A 174 -11.94 17.49 -3.74
N MET A 175 -11.41 16.84 -4.78
CA MET A 175 -10.54 17.44 -5.81
C MET A 175 -11.20 17.48 -7.19
N GLY A 176 -12.53 17.28 -7.27
CA GLY A 176 -13.25 17.23 -8.53
C GLY A 176 -12.97 15.97 -9.35
N THR A 177 -13.31 16.04 -10.65
CA THR A 177 -13.14 14.95 -11.60
C THR A 177 -12.18 15.32 -12.74
N ASP A 178 -11.58 14.31 -13.35
CA ASP A 178 -10.71 14.50 -14.52
C ASP A 178 -11.50 14.61 -15.85
N SER A 179 -10.79 14.68 -16.97
CA SER A 179 -11.36 14.81 -18.32
C SER A 179 -12.23 13.63 -18.76
N VAL A 180 -12.21 12.51 -18.04
CA VAL A 180 -13.02 11.30 -18.30
C VAL A 180 -13.88 10.93 -17.09
N SER A 181 -14.23 11.93 -16.25
CA SER A 181 -15.13 11.80 -15.10
C SER A 181 -14.62 10.81 -14.02
N ARG A 182 -13.31 10.68 -13.80
CA ARG A 182 -12.76 9.90 -12.69
C ARG A 182 -12.42 10.80 -11.51
N ASP A 183 -12.56 10.30 -10.28
CA ASP A 183 -12.22 11.06 -9.08
C ASP A 183 -10.72 11.35 -8.99
N VAL A 184 -10.36 12.65 -8.90
CA VAL A 184 -8.95 13.09 -8.88
C VAL A 184 -8.26 12.66 -7.60
N LEU A 185 -8.95 12.71 -6.44
CA LEU A 185 -8.35 12.34 -5.16
C LEU A 185 -8.03 10.84 -5.10
N ALA A 186 -8.95 9.97 -5.55
CA ALA A 186 -8.70 8.54 -5.65
C ALA A 186 -7.46 8.26 -6.53
N ARG A 187 -7.36 8.94 -7.68
CA ARG A 187 -6.20 8.82 -8.58
C ARG A 187 -4.90 9.31 -7.95
N MET A 188 -4.93 10.38 -7.17
CA MET A 188 -3.74 10.87 -6.46
C MET A 188 -3.25 9.90 -5.40
N VAL A 189 -4.15 9.29 -4.64
CA VAL A 189 -3.82 8.27 -3.63
C VAL A 189 -3.09 7.09 -4.26
N TYR A 190 -3.59 6.56 -5.37
CA TYR A 190 -2.92 5.46 -6.09
C TYR A 190 -1.70 5.93 -6.89
N GLY A 191 -1.73 7.14 -7.44
CA GLY A 191 -0.59 7.75 -8.14
C GLY A 191 0.64 7.92 -7.26
N ALA A 192 0.46 8.10 -5.96
CA ALA A 192 1.55 8.13 -4.99
C ALA A 192 2.38 6.83 -5.01
N ARG A 193 1.77 5.66 -5.23
CA ARG A 193 2.47 4.37 -5.36
C ARG A 193 3.48 4.40 -6.50
N VAL A 194 3.04 4.86 -7.67
CA VAL A 194 3.88 4.94 -8.87
C VAL A 194 5.01 5.94 -8.64
N SER A 195 4.70 7.13 -8.14
CA SER A 195 5.70 8.19 -7.89
C SER A 195 6.77 7.76 -6.90
N LEU A 196 6.38 7.17 -5.77
CA LEU A 196 7.31 6.69 -4.75
C LEU A 196 8.19 5.57 -5.28
N SER A 197 7.65 4.66 -6.07
CA SER A 197 8.40 3.52 -6.62
C SER A 197 9.42 3.97 -7.66
N VAL A 198 9.02 4.87 -8.57
CA VAL A 198 9.95 5.44 -9.56
C VAL A 198 11.07 6.19 -8.85
N GLY A 199 10.73 6.99 -7.83
CA GLY A 199 11.73 7.69 -7.02
C GLY A 199 12.68 6.74 -6.31
N PHE A 200 12.14 5.70 -5.64
CA PHE A 200 12.95 4.73 -4.90
C PHE A 200 13.87 3.90 -5.81
N VAL A 201 13.33 3.37 -6.92
CA VAL A 201 14.10 2.61 -7.90
C VAL A 201 15.16 3.49 -8.57
N GLY A 202 14.80 4.73 -8.95
CA GLY A 202 15.73 5.69 -9.53
C GLY A 202 16.91 6.01 -8.61
N VAL A 203 16.63 6.29 -7.33
CA VAL A 203 17.68 6.53 -6.33
C VAL A 203 18.53 5.28 -6.11
N ALA A 204 17.94 4.09 -6.04
CA ALA A 204 18.69 2.83 -5.88
C ALA A 204 19.66 2.59 -7.04
N ILE A 205 19.21 2.80 -8.28
CA ILE A 205 20.05 2.69 -9.48
C ILE A 205 21.19 3.74 -9.44
N TYR A 206 20.84 5.00 -9.13
CA TYR A 206 21.78 6.09 -9.04
C TYR A 206 22.89 5.81 -8.01
N VAL A 207 22.51 5.38 -6.80
CA VAL A 207 23.44 5.01 -5.73
C VAL A 207 24.31 3.83 -6.14
N LEU A 208 23.73 2.79 -6.75
CA LEU A 208 24.47 1.62 -7.22
C LEU A 208 25.56 2.01 -8.24
N ILE A 209 25.19 2.80 -9.24
CA ILE A 209 26.13 3.27 -10.26
C ILE A 209 27.20 4.16 -9.62
N GLY A 210 26.82 5.10 -8.76
CA GLY A 210 27.76 5.99 -8.07
C GLY A 210 28.77 5.22 -7.20
N VAL A 211 28.31 4.23 -6.43
CA VAL A 211 29.19 3.38 -5.61
C VAL A 211 30.13 2.55 -6.49
N LEU A 212 29.64 1.96 -7.58
CA LEU A 212 30.49 1.18 -8.49
C LEU A 212 31.55 2.05 -9.17
N LEU A 213 31.16 3.20 -9.72
CA LEU A 213 32.09 4.13 -10.35
C LEU A 213 33.11 4.69 -9.35
N GLY A 214 32.65 5.10 -8.16
CA GLY A 214 33.51 5.56 -7.07
C GLY A 214 34.48 4.50 -6.58
N ALA A 215 34.05 3.24 -6.47
CA ALA A 215 34.92 2.13 -6.11
C ALA A 215 36.00 1.85 -7.19
N ILE A 216 35.63 1.91 -8.47
CA ILE A 216 36.59 1.76 -9.60
C ILE A 216 37.60 2.92 -9.59
N ALA A 217 37.12 4.15 -9.46
CA ALA A 217 38.00 5.34 -9.40
C ALA A 217 38.98 5.24 -8.23
N ALA A 218 38.51 4.87 -7.03
CA ALA A 218 39.36 4.71 -5.85
C ALA A 218 40.37 3.54 -5.98
N TYR A 219 39.98 2.45 -6.65
CA TYR A 219 40.86 1.29 -6.80
C TYR A 219 41.98 1.53 -7.81
N TYR A 220 41.68 2.10 -8.97
CA TYR A 220 42.69 2.31 -10.04
C TYR A 220 43.44 3.63 -9.86
N GLY A 221 42.84 4.67 -9.26
CA GLY A 221 43.47 5.97 -9.04
C GLY A 221 43.91 6.68 -10.32
N GLY A 222 44.69 7.74 -10.16
CA GLY A 222 45.35 8.43 -11.26
C GLY A 222 44.40 8.93 -12.35
N TRP A 223 44.65 8.55 -13.61
CA TRP A 223 43.87 8.99 -14.76
C TRP A 223 42.38 8.54 -14.71
N VAL A 224 42.15 7.35 -14.17
CA VAL A 224 40.77 6.80 -14.05
C VAL A 224 39.94 7.62 -13.08
N ASP A 225 40.52 8.04 -11.97
CA ASP A 225 39.87 8.89 -10.99
C ASP A 225 39.49 10.27 -11.57
N VAL A 226 40.44 10.87 -12.34
CA VAL A 226 40.20 12.17 -12.98
C VAL A 226 39.09 12.13 -14.05
N VAL A 227 38.92 11.00 -14.75
CA VAL A 227 37.89 10.85 -15.80
C VAL A 227 36.55 10.51 -15.22
N LEU A 228 36.47 9.78 -14.08
CA LEU A 228 35.24 9.31 -13.47
C LEU A 228 34.70 10.27 -12.39
N SER A 229 35.50 11.17 -11.87
CA SER A 229 35.14 12.19 -10.88
C SER A 229 34.67 13.48 -11.54
#